data_83a9f402206ca930e48abcc0aeeee929
#
_entry.id   83a9f402206ca930e48abcc0aeeee929
#
_cell.length_a   1.000
_cell.length_b   1.000
_cell.length_c   1.000
_cell.angle_alpha   90.00
_cell.angle_beta   90.00
_cell.angle_gamma   90.00
#
_symmetry.space_group_name_H-M   'P 1'
#
loop_
_entity.id
_entity.type
_entity.pdbx_description
1 polymer ?
#
loop_
_entity_poly.entity_id
_entity_poly.type
_entity_poly.pdbx_seq_one_letter_code
_entity_poly.pdbx_strand_id
1 'polypeptide(L)'
;MEQMEQTLEKILQRMKNRSMSGSENLETPESSRDSDVCPLCNGTEWILTEKDGITTAVECKCRERAAMSRRLRFADIPEAFRGMDLKTFRTDVYRQPDSKKTVADACRIIKAYLEDFGSQRDQGMGLFIWSRTKGSGKTRIAAGIANELMKSYAVKFAVSLTILQEIKNTWRRDAEYSESRLLDALNTVDVLIIDDFGVESPAAWINDKMYQIINERYINKKVTIFTSNESLDSLRYDDRITNRIKERTYQIAFPEESVRDHIAERNQEEMIEKVMRGQGNGEKKKNEHV
;
A
#
# COMPACT_ATOMS: atom_id res chain seq x y z
N MET A 1 -22.33 -17.68 -28.50
CA MET A 1 -23.03 -16.50 -29.05
C MET A 1 -23.92 -15.83 -27.99
N GLU A 2 -24.74 -16.58 -27.27
CA GLU A 2 -25.67 -16.06 -26.24
C GLU A 2 -25.01 -15.25 -25.10
N GLN A 3 -23.82 -15.67 -24.60
CA GLN A 3 -23.09 -14.92 -23.57
C GLN A 3 -22.53 -13.57 -24.06
N MET A 4 -22.24 -13.47 -25.33
CA MET A 4 -21.74 -12.24 -25.95
C MET A 4 -22.86 -11.23 -26.17
N GLU A 5 -24.05 -11.70 -26.56
CA GLU A 5 -25.27 -10.88 -26.70
C GLU A 5 -25.72 -10.31 -25.34
N GLN A 6 -25.77 -11.15 -24.30
CA GLN A 6 -26.11 -10.71 -22.93
C GLN A 6 -25.11 -9.68 -22.37
N THR A 7 -23.84 -9.78 -22.75
CA THR A 7 -22.81 -8.80 -22.35
C THR A 7 -22.99 -7.48 -23.08
N LEU A 8 -23.32 -7.53 -24.37
CA LEU A 8 -23.60 -6.33 -25.20
C LEU A 8 -24.84 -5.60 -24.69
N GLU A 9 -25.93 -6.31 -24.39
CA GLU A 9 -27.14 -5.72 -23.81
C GLU A 9 -26.89 -5.03 -22.46
N LYS A 10 -26.13 -5.65 -21.58
CA LYS A 10 -25.76 -5.03 -20.29
C LYS A 10 -24.91 -3.76 -20.45
N ILE A 11 -24.03 -3.73 -21.45
CA ILE A 11 -23.22 -2.54 -21.77
C ILE A 11 -24.10 -1.43 -22.33
N LEU A 12 -24.96 -1.75 -23.27
CA LEU A 12 -25.91 -0.81 -23.87
C LEU A 12 -26.90 -0.24 -22.84
N GLN A 13 -27.36 -1.06 -21.90
CA GLN A 13 -28.29 -0.62 -20.86
C GLN A 13 -27.61 0.32 -19.84
N ARG A 14 -26.35 0.06 -19.49
CA ARG A 14 -25.54 0.97 -18.65
C ARG A 14 -25.26 2.31 -19.33
N MET A 15 -25.04 2.31 -20.64
CA MET A 15 -24.81 3.53 -21.40
C MET A 15 -26.10 4.35 -21.55
N LYS A 16 -27.28 3.73 -21.81
CA LYS A 16 -28.57 4.39 -21.84
C LYS A 16 -28.95 5.05 -20.51
N ASN A 17 -28.71 4.37 -19.39
CA ASN A 17 -29.02 4.92 -18.08
C ASN A 17 -28.11 6.10 -17.69
N ARG A 18 -26.91 6.22 -18.29
CA ARG A 18 -26.00 7.38 -18.07
C ARG A 18 -26.32 8.57 -18.94
N SER A 19 -26.91 8.37 -20.14
CA SER A 19 -27.30 9.47 -21.04
C SER A 19 -28.61 10.15 -20.64
N MET A 20 -29.43 9.55 -19.77
CA MET A 20 -30.67 10.13 -19.27
C MET A 20 -30.56 10.92 -17.96
N SER A 21 -29.36 10.99 -17.33
CA SER A 21 -29.13 11.77 -16.10
C SER A 21 -28.43 13.11 -16.34
N GLY A 22 -28.51 13.66 -17.53
CA GLY A 22 -27.86 14.92 -17.93
C GLY A 22 -28.86 16.03 -18.20
N SER A 23 -29.58 16.51 -17.20
CA SER A 23 -30.10 17.89 -17.13
C SER A 23 -30.79 18.12 -15.78
N GLU A 24 -30.06 18.67 -14.83
CA GLU A 24 -30.56 19.64 -13.86
C GLU A 24 -29.38 20.16 -13.03
N ASN A 25 -29.21 21.48 -13.05
CA ASN A 25 -28.22 22.21 -12.25
C ASN A 25 -28.53 22.03 -10.77
N LEU A 26 -27.54 21.65 -9.99
CA LEU A 26 -27.43 22.03 -8.58
C LEU A 26 -25.96 22.10 -8.17
N GLU A 27 -25.67 23.18 -7.50
CA GLU A 27 -24.38 23.66 -7.05
C GLU A 27 -23.56 22.64 -6.25
N THR A 28 -22.25 22.73 -6.45
CA THR A 28 -21.19 21.93 -5.83
C THR A 28 -21.17 21.99 -4.31
N PRO A 29 -20.68 20.91 -3.67
CA PRO A 29 -19.46 21.11 -2.91
C PRO A 29 -18.30 20.30 -3.51
N GLU A 30 -17.18 20.98 -3.63
CA GLU A 30 -15.88 20.44 -3.95
C GLU A 30 -15.51 19.30 -3.00
N SER A 31 -15.35 18.08 -3.53
CA SER A 31 -14.45 17.10 -2.97
C SER A 31 -13.94 16.18 -4.08
N SER A 32 -12.76 16.50 -4.55
CA SER A 32 -11.66 15.64 -5.01
C SER A 32 -11.97 14.21 -5.48
N ARG A 33 -11.48 13.89 -6.70
CA ARG A 33 -11.07 12.59 -7.23
C ARG A 33 -12.07 11.82 -8.08
N ASP A 34 -12.36 12.35 -9.26
CA ASP A 34 -12.81 11.59 -10.42
C ASP A 34 -11.79 11.67 -11.58
N SER A 35 -10.47 11.50 -11.27
CA SER A 35 -9.42 11.46 -12.29
C SER A 35 -9.13 10.06 -12.85
N ASP A 36 -9.84 9.03 -12.41
CA ASP A 36 -9.54 7.64 -12.77
C ASP A 36 -10.42 7.05 -13.87
N VAL A 37 -11.33 7.81 -14.43
CA VAL A 37 -12.18 7.31 -15.51
C VAL A 37 -11.46 7.48 -16.86
N CYS A 38 -11.22 6.36 -17.55
CA CYS A 38 -10.58 6.38 -18.86
C CYS A 38 -11.37 7.22 -19.86
N PRO A 39 -10.78 8.25 -20.48
CA PRO A 39 -11.49 9.15 -21.38
C PRO A 39 -11.91 8.47 -22.70
N LEU A 40 -11.30 7.33 -23.06
CA LEU A 40 -11.59 6.60 -24.30
C LEU A 40 -12.83 5.71 -24.18
N CYS A 41 -13.09 5.11 -23.02
CA CYS A 41 -14.20 4.17 -22.82
C CYS A 41 -15.14 4.59 -21.71
N ASN A 42 -14.90 5.73 -21.09
CA ASN A 42 -15.71 6.27 -19.97
C ASN A 42 -15.94 5.26 -18.83
N GLY A 43 -14.90 4.44 -18.53
CA GLY A 43 -14.93 3.44 -17.47
C GLY A 43 -15.65 2.12 -17.84
N THR A 44 -16.10 1.94 -19.08
CA THR A 44 -16.76 0.70 -19.54
C THR A 44 -15.77 -0.42 -19.86
N GLU A 45 -14.48 -0.10 -20.01
CA GLU A 45 -13.40 -1.00 -20.47
C GLU A 45 -13.55 -1.46 -21.94
N TRP A 46 -14.57 -0.96 -22.67
CA TRP A 46 -14.85 -1.27 -24.06
C TRP A 46 -15.02 0.00 -24.88
N ILE A 47 -14.50 -0.01 -26.10
CA ILE A 47 -14.71 1.05 -27.10
C ILE A 47 -15.67 0.49 -28.13
N LEU A 48 -16.82 1.17 -28.30
CA LEU A 48 -17.78 0.82 -29.33
C LEU A 48 -17.43 1.60 -30.61
N THR A 49 -17.24 0.89 -31.69
CA THR A 49 -17.02 1.46 -33.02
C THR A 49 -18.15 1.03 -33.96
N GLU A 50 -18.73 1.97 -34.69
CA GLU A 50 -19.74 1.68 -35.69
C GLU A 50 -19.13 1.81 -37.08
N LYS A 51 -19.23 0.76 -37.88
CA LYS A 51 -18.80 0.74 -39.26
C LYS A 51 -19.84 -0.01 -40.08
N ASP A 52 -20.34 0.63 -41.16
CA ASP A 52 -21.32 0.06 -42.08
C ASP A 52 -22.62 -0.44 -41.39
N GLY A 53 -23.06 0.29 -40.32
CA GLY A 53 -24.26 -0.08 -39.56
C GLY A 53 -24.04 -1.26 -38.59
N ILE A 54 -22.80 -1.75 -38.44
CA ILE A 54 -22.45 -2.82 -37.51
C ILE A 54 -21.69 -2.20 -36.34
N THR A 55 -22.22 -2.36 -35.11
CA THR A 55 -21.55 -1.94 -33.88
C THR A 55 -20.61 -3.05 -33.42
N THR A 56 -19.33 -2.78 -33.37
CA THR A 56 -18.30 -3.67 -32.83
C THR A 56 -17.76 -3.13 -31.52
N ALA A 57 -17.55 -4.02 -30.52
CA ALA A 57 -16.92 -3.70 -29.25
C ALA A 57 -15.46 -4.16 -29.27
N VAL A 58 -14.54 -3.22 -29.11
CA VAL A 58 -13.10 -3.48 -29.01
C VAL A 58 -12.65 -3.23 -27.57
N GLU A 59 -11.78 -4.08 -27.04
CA GLU A 59 -11.23 -3.90 -25.69
C GLU A 59 -10.45 -2.59 -25.59
N CYS A 60 -10.77 -1.78 -24.58
CA CYS A 60 -10.02 -0.57 -24.31
C CYS A 60 -8.67 -0.91 -23.65
N LYS A 61 -7.61 -0.19 -24.01
CA LYS A 61 -6.28 -0.35 -23.39
C LYS A 61 -6.28 -0.15 -21.87
N CYS A 62 -7.28 0.54 -21.33
CA CYS A 62 -7.41 0.70 -19.88
C CYS A 62 -7.81 -0.59 -19.15
N ARG A 63 -8.38 -1.59 -19.86
CA ARG A 63 -8.89 -2.83 -19.29
C ARG A 63 -7.80 -3.64 -18.57
N GLU A 64 -6.60 -3.71 -19.16
CA GLU A 64 -5.47 -4.38 -18.50
C GLU A 64 -5.07 -3.68 -17.20
N ARG A 65 -5.02 -2.35 -17.22
CA ARG A 65 -4.73 -1.54 -16.03
C ARG A 65 -5.81 -1.71 -14.96
N ALA A 66 -7.07 -1.68 -15.31
CA ALA A 66 -8.19 -1.89 -14.41
C ALA A 66 -8.19 -3.32 -13.83
N ALA A 67 -7.90 -4.33 -14.66
CA ALA A 67 -7.76 -5.72 -14.22
C ALA A 67 -6.59 -5.89 -13.23
N MET A 68 -5.44 -5.26 -13.50
CA MET A 68 -4.29 -5.26 -12.59
C MET A 68 -4.63 -4.55 -11.28
N SER A 69 -5.30 -3.42 -11.33
CA SER A 69 -5.75 -2.69 -10.14
C SER A 69 -6.69 -3.54 -9.27
N ARG A 70 -7.65 -4.26 -9.89
CA ARG A 70 -8.55 -5.19 -9.16
C ARG A 70 -7.77 -6.32 -8.47
N ARG A 71 -6.79 -6.93 -9.16
CA ARG A 71 -5.96 -8.02 -8.60
C ARG A 71 -5.11 -7.57 -7.42
N LEU A 72 -4.69 -6.31 -7.42
CA LEU A 72 -3.83 -5.75 -6.38
C LEU A 72 -4.58 -4.83 -5.40
N ARG A 73 -5.92 -4.96 -5.29
CA ARG A 73 -6.72 -4.17 -4.33
C ARG A 73 -6.27 -4.34 -2.88
N PHE A 74 -5.76 -5.52 -2.53
CA PHE A 74 -5.19 -5.80 -1.21
C PHE A 74 -3.82 -5.15 -0.99
N ALA A 75 -3.14 -4.75 -2.06
CA ALA A 75 -1.80 -4.17 -2.04
C ALA A 75 -1.85 -2.63 -2.15
N ASP A 76 -2.63 -2.01 -1.28
CA ASP A 76 -2.75 -0.56 -1.17
C ASP A 76 -2.27 -0.09 0.21
N ILE A 77 -1.83 1.16 0.27
CA ILE A 77 -1.43 1.76 1.55
C ILE A 77 -2.63 1.74 2.51
N PRO A 78 -2.46 1.22 3.75
CA PRO A 78 -3.54 1.24 4.74
C PRO A 78 -4.10 2.65 4.94
N GLU A 79 -5.42 2.78 5.15
CA GLU A 79 -6.12 4.06 5.25
C GLU A 79 -5.47 5.02 6.27
N ALA A 80 -5.04 4.49 7.42
CA ALA A 80 -4.35 5.26 8.46
C ALA A 80 -3.03 5.90 8.01
N PHE A 81 -2.45 5.43 6.89
CA PHE A 81 -1.18 5.92 6.34
C PHE A 81 -1.33 6.56 4.96
N ARG A 82 -2.56 6.63 4.44
CA ARG A 82 -2.85 7.24 3.14
C ARG A 82 -2.57 8.74 3.21
N GLY A 83 -1.80 9.25 2.23
CA GLY A 83 -1.41 10.66 2.17
C GLY A 83 -0.36 11.10 3.19
N MET A 84 0.30 10.17 3.90
CA MET A 84 1.45 10.53 4.74
C MET A 84 2.59 11.08 3.90
N ASP A 85 3.07 12.27 4.28
CA ASP A 85 4.26 12.90 3.70
C ASP A 85 5.48 12.57 4.58
N LEU A 86 6.61 12.24 3.96
CA LEU A 86 7.88 12.05 4.65
C LEU A 86 8.31 13.29 5.45
N LYS A 87 7.93 14.50 4.97
CA LYS A 87 8.19 15.76 5.68
C LYS A 87 7.46 15.85 7.02
N THR A 88 6.35 15.14 7.16
CA THR A 88 5.57 15.06 8.41
C THR A 88 5.99 13.92 9.32
N PHE A 89 7.03 13.17 8.93
CA PHE A 89 7.56 12.12 9.78
C PHE A 89 8.29 12.72 10.98
N ARG A 90 7.72 12.54 12.16
CA ARG A 90 8.22 13.16 13.40
C ARG A 90 9.32 12.32 14.02
N THR A 91 10.52 12.89 14.14
CA THR A 91 11.67 12.28 14.83
C THR A 91 11.75 12.67 16.30
N ASP A 92 11.03 13.70 16.71
CA ASP A 92 10.96 14.21 18.07
C ASP A 92 10.15 13.34 19.03
N VAL A 93 9.38 12.39 18.50
CA VAL A 93 8.57 11.43 19.28
C VAL A 93 9.41 10.39 20.01
N TYR A 94 10.66 10.18 19.60
CA TYR A 94 11.58 9.27 20.28
C TYR A 94 12.19 9.97 21.50
N ARG A 95 12.23 9.28 22.63
CA ARG A 95 12.72 9.82 23.93
C ARG A 95 14.19 9.54 24.15
N GLN A 96 14.64 8.33 23.76
CA GLN A 96 16.01 7.86 23.97
C GLN A 96 17.00 8.55 23.01
N PRO A 97 18.17 9.00 23.48
CA PRO A 97 19.18 9.65 22.65
C PRO A 97 19.63 8.77 21.47
N ASP A 98 19.86 7.48 21.71
CA ASP A 98 20.28 6.53 20.67
C ASP A 98 19.18 6.34 19.61
N SER A 99 17.92 6.29 20.02
CA SER A 99 16.78 6.22 19.11
C SER A 99 16.66 7.47 18.23
N LYS A 100 16.86 8.66 18.82
CA LYS A 100 16.88 9.92 18.07
C LYS A 100 17.98 9.95 17.03
N LYS A 101 19.17 9.49 17.37
CA LYS A 101 20.29 9.36 16.45
C LYS A 101 19.98 8.37 15.34
N THR A 102 19.54 7.17 15.69
CA THR A 102 19.22 6.11 14.73
C THR A 102 18.18 6.54 13.74
N VAL A 103 17.08 7.17 14.18
CA VAL A 103 16.02 7.64 13.26
C VAL A 103 16.49 8.79 12.39
N ALA A 104 17.33 9.70 12.90
CA ALA A 104 17.89 10.77 12.10
C ALA A 104 18.81 10.23 11.00
N ASP A 105 19.63 9.23 11.30
CA ASP A 105 20.50 8.54 10.34
C ASP A 105 19.65 7.80 9.29
N ALA A 106 18.64 7.05 9.72
CA ALA A 106 17.70 6.37 8.82
C ALA A 106 17.00 7.36 7.86
N CYS A 107 16.49 8.48 8.38
CA CYS A 107 15.86 9.51 7.55
C CYS A 107 16.82 10.13 6.53
N ARG A 108 18.09 10.34 6.89
CA ARG A 108 19.11 10.87 5.95
C ARG A 108 19.39 9.86 4.83
N ILE A 109 19.53 8.58 5.14
CA ILE A 109 19.75 7.53 4.14
C ILE A 109 18.54 7.42 3.21
N ILE A 110 17.32 7.38 3.75
CA ILE A 110 16.09 7.30 2.97
C ILE A 110 15.93 8.52 2.06
N LYS A 111 16.25 9.71 2.55
CA LYS A 111 16.23 10.94 1.75
C LYS A 111 17.20 10.86 0.58
N ALA A 112 18.45 10.49 0.82
CA ALA A 112 19.46 10.34 -0.23
C ALA A 112 19.06 9.26 -1.26
N TYR A 113 18.48 8.14 -0.80
CA TYR A 113 17.96 7.09 -1.66
C TYR A 113 16.85 7.60 -2.59
N LEU A 114 15.91 8.40 -2.07
CA LEU A 114 14.81 8.94 -2.86
C LEU A 114 15.26 10.05 -3.82
N GLU A 115 16.24 10.85 -3.45
CA GLU A 115 16.82 11.89 -4.33
C GLU A 115 17.50 11.27 -5.56
N ASP A 116 18.06 10.06 -5.45
CA ASP A 116 18.70 9.32 -6.55
C ASP A 116 17.86 8.10 -7.00
N PHE A 117 16.55 8.09 -6.74
CA PHE A 117 15.71 6.90 -6.96
C PHE A 117 15.73 6.38 -8.40
N GLY A 118 15.91 7.25 -9.39
CA GLY A 118 16.05 6.83 -10.79
C GLY A 118 17.19 5.82 -10.98
N SER A 119 18.38 6.13 -10.47
CA SER A 119 19.55 5.25 -10.48
C SER A 119 19.33 3.97 -9.67
N GLN A 120 18.72 4.08 -8.50
CA GLN A 120 18.42 2.93 -7.63
C GLN A 120 17.45 1.97 -8.32
N ARG A 121 16.41 2.49 -8.99
CA ARG A 121 15.45 1.71 -9.77
C ARG A 121 16.13 0.95 -10.92
N ASP A 122 16.99 1.60 -11.68
CA ASP A 122 17.66 0.98 -12.83
C ASP A 122 18.60 -0.16 -12.41
N GLN A 123 19.12 -0.10 -11.18
CA GLN A 123 19.90 -1.15 -10.54
C GLN A 123 19.04 -2.20 -9.84
N GLY A 124 17.76 -1.92 -9.58
CA GLY A 124 16.86 -2.77 -8.81
C GLY A 124 17.15 -2.76 -7.31
N MET A 125 17.76 -1.66 -6.81
CA MET A 125 18.13 -1.52 -5.40
C MET A 125 16.94 -1.02 -4.57
N GLY A 126 16.58 -1.76 -3.53
CA GLY A 126 15.53 -1.44 -2.57
C GLY A 126 16.06 -1.13 -1.16
N LEU A 127 15.17 -1.22 -0.19
CA LEU A 127 15.49 -0.98 1.23
C LEU A 127 15.01 -2.16 2.08
N PHE A 128 15.76 -2.48 3.13
CA PHE A 128 15.37 -3.39 4.19
C PHE A 128 15.38 -2.64 5.52
N ILE A 129 14.20 -2.18 5.96
CA ILE A 129 14.02 -1.34 7.15
C ILE A 129 13.62 -2.25 8.31
N TRP A 130 14.46 -2.35 9.33
CA TRP A 130 14.25 -3.31 10.41
C TRP A 130 14.47 -2.73 11.80
N SER A 131 13.77 -3.29 12.77
CA SER A 131 13.95 -3.08 14.21
C SER A 131 13.22 -4.20 14.93
N ARG A 132 13.78 -4.75 15.98
CA ARG A 132 13.15 -5.80 16.80
C ARG A 132 11.95 -5.27 17.57
N THR A 133 11.92 -3.96 17.81
CA THR A 133 10.85 -3.30 18.53
C THR A 133 9.66 -3.06 17.63
N LYS A 134 8.50 -3.60 18.02
CA LYS A 134 7.20 -3.31 17.38
C LYS A 134 6.78 -1.87 17.71
N GLY A 135 6.16 -1.21 16.73
CA GLY A 135 5.70 0.17 16.96
C GLY A 135 6.79 1.24 16.84
N SER A 136 7.99 0.90 16.36
CA SER A 136 9.09 1.83 16.16
C SER A 136 8.93 2.80 14.98
N GLY A 137 7.86 2.70 14.17
CA GLY A 137 7.57 3.61 13.06
C GLY A 137 7.94 3.08 11.67
N LYS A 138 8.40 1.84 11.52
CA LYS A 138 8.79 1.21 10.23
C LYS A 138 7.70 1.28 9.16
N THR A 139 6.50 0.82 9.47
CA THR A 139 5.34 0.88 8.55
C THR A 139 5.03 2.31 8.13
N ARG A 140 5.11 3.27 9.07
CA ARG A 140 4.84 4.68 8.80
C ARG A 140 5.83 5.28 7.81
N ILE A 141 7.14 5.03 7.98
CA ILE A 141 8.16 5.53 7.06
C ILE A 141 8.05 4.86 5.69
N ALA A 142 7.78 3.54 5.65
CA ALA A 142 7.56 2.80 4.40
C ALA A 142 6.34 3.32 3.62
N ALA A 143 5.25 3.66 4.31
CA ALA A 143 4.08 4.28 3.69
C ALA A 143 4.40 5.69 3.16
N GLY A 144 5.20 6.49 3.88
CA GLY A 144 5.70 7.77 3.39
C GLY A 144 6.54 7.65 2.12
N ILE A 145 7.42 6.65 2.06
CA ILE A 145 8.19 6.31 0.86
C ILE A 145 7.26 5.92 -0.29
N ALA A 146 6.25 5.08 -0.03
CA ALA A 146 5.26 4.67 -1.02
C ALA A 146 4.52 5.88 -1.60
N ASN A 147 3.99 6.77 -0.75
CA ASN A 147 3.28 7.96 -1.19
C ASN A 147 4.17 8.89 -2.04
N GLU A 148 5.45 9.02 -1.71
CA GLU A 148 6.39 9.82 -2.50
C GLU A 148 6.64 9.20 -3.87
N LEU A 149 6.92 7.89 -3.92
CA LEU A 149 7.21 7.18 -5.16
C LEU A 149 5.98 7.02 -6.06
N MET A 150 4.76 6.94 -5.51
CA MET A 150 3.51 6.88 -6.28
C MET A 150 3.27 8.09 -7.18
N LYS A 151 3.95 9.22 -6.92
CA LYS A 151 3.85 10.41 -7.78
C LYS A 151 4.41 10.17 -9.19
N SER A 152 5.35 9.22 -9.35
CA SER A 152 6.07 9.00 -10.61
C SER A 152 6.17 7.54 -11.03
N TYR A 153 5.88 6.58 -10.15
CA TYR A 153 6.09 5.15 -10.38
C TYR A 153 4.87 4.31 -10.03
N ALA A 154 4.77 3.12 -10.62
CA ALA A 154 3.78 2.11 -10.23
C ALA A 154 4.22 1.45 -8.92
N VAL A 155 3.62 1.86 -7.81
CA VAL A 155 3.94 1.35 -6.46
C VAL A 155 2.80 0.53 -5.92
N LYS A 156 3.11 -0.58 -5.25
CA LYS A 156 2.16 -1.35 -4.44
C LYS A 156 2.73 -1.58 -3.04
N PHE A 157 1.83 -1.51 -2.07
CA PHE A 157 2.14 -1.70 -0.65
C PHE A 157 1.29 -2.85 -0.11
N ALA A 158 1.90 -3.89 0.40
CA ALA A 158 1.18 -5.05 0.93
C ALA A 158 1.84 -5.58 2.21
N VAL A 159 1.02 -5.99 3.17
CA VAL A 159 1.49 -6.74 4.33
C VAL A 159 1.81 -8.17 3.89
N SER A 160 2.94 -8.72 4.35
CA SER A 160 3.40 -10.06 3.97
C SER A 160 2.32 -11.14 4.15
N LEU A 161 1.66 -11.18 5.30
CA LEU A 161 0.57 -12.12 5.56
C LEU A 161 -0.63 -11.96 4.60
N THR A 162 -0.92 -10.73 4.16
CA THR A 162 -1.99 -10.47 3.21
C THR A 162 -1.66 -11.02 1.83
N ILE A 163 -0.41 -10.88 1.38
CA ILE A 163 0.05 -11.50 0.12
C ILE A 163 -0.18 -13.02 0.17
N LEU A 164 0.24 -13.67 1.26
CA LEU A 164 0.08 -15.11 1.43
C LEU A 164 -1.40 -15.54 1.49
N GLN A 165 -2.24 -14.73 2.13
CA GLN A 165 -3.68 -14.99 2.17
C GLN A 165 -4.31 -14.88 0.79
N GLU A 166 -3.92 -13.88 -0.01
CA GLU A 166 -4.43 -13.73 -1.37
C GLU A 166 -3.95 -14.87 -2.29
N ILE A 167 -2.71 -15.35 -2.12
CA ILE A 167 -2.24 -16.54 -2.82
C ILE A 167 -3.14 -17.75 -2.48
N LYS A 168 -3.45 -17.98 -1.20
CA LYS A 168 -4.39 -19.06 -0.80
C LYS A 168 -5.79 -18.88 -1.39
N ASN A 169 -6.27 -17.65 -1.48
CA ASN A 169 -7.58 -17.35 -2.07
C ASN A 169 -7.65 -17.78 -3.54
N THR A 170 -6.54 -17.72 -4.28
CA THR A 170 -6.47 -18.16 -5.67
C THR A 170 -6.60 -19.68 -5.84
N TRP A 171 -6.43 -20.48 -4.78
CA TRP A 171 -6.56 -21.95 -4.82
C TRP A 171 -8.01 -22.44 -4.71
N ARG A 172 -8.93 -21.53 -4.42
CA ARG A 172 -10.35 -21.85 -4.36
C ARG A 172 -10.92 -22.05 -5.77
N ARG A 173 -11.93 -22.91 -5.90
CA ARG A 173 -12.59 -23.19 -7.19
C ARG A 173 -13.31 -21.98 -7.77
N ASP A 174 -13.77 -21.08 -6.91
CA ASP A 174 -14.50 -19.83 -7.23
C ASP A 174 -13.59 -18.61 -7.27
N ALA A 175 -12.27 -18.80 -7.36
CA ALA A 175 -11.32 -17.70 -7.38
C ALA A 175 -11.53 -16.80 -8.62
N GLU A 176 -11.57 -15.48 -8.40
CA GLU A 176 -11.76 -14.48 -9.46
C GLU A 176 -10.60 -14.48 -10.47
N TYR A 177 -9.40 -14.85 -10.04
CA TYR A 177 -8.19 -14.91 -10.86
C TYR A 177 -7.25 -16.04 -10.39
N SER A 178 -6.38 -16.46 -11.30
CA SER A 178 -5.38 -17.50 -11.00
C SER A 178 -4.20 -16.96 -10.20
N GLU A 179 -3.49 -17.86 -9.50
CA GLU A 179 -2.24 -17.55 -8.80
C GLU A 179 -1.21 -16.91 -9.73
N SER A 180 -1.01 -17.46 -10.93
CA SER A 180 -0.07 -16.91 -11.92
C SER A 180 -0.36 -15.43 -12.20
N ARG A 181 -1.63 -15.08 -12.44
CA ARG A 181 -2.02 -13.68 -12.67
C ARG A 181 -1.79 -12.76 -11.47
N LEU A 182 -1.93 -13.28 -10.24
CA LEU A 182 -1.61 -12.52 -9.03
C LEU A 182 -0.11 -12.26 -8.93
N LEU A 183 0.70 -13.30 -9.10
CA LEU A 183 2.16 -13.20 -9.05
C LEU A 183 2.70 -12.29 -10.16
N ASP A 184 2.19 -12.41 -11.38
CA ASP A 184 2.54 -11.51 -12.48
C ASP A 184 2.23 -10.04 -12.15
N ALA A 185 1.08 -9.78 -11.53
CA ALA A 185 0.71 -8.43 -11.13
C ALA A 185 1.63 -7.85 -10.04
N LEU A 186 2.05 -8.67 -9.06
CA LEU A 186 3.04 -8.27 -8.05
C LEU A 186 4.44 -8.04 -8.65
N ASN A 187 4.81 -8.82 -9.66
CA ASN A 187 6.13 -8.79 -10.25
C ASN A 187 6.32 -7.67 -11.28
N THR A 188 5.23 -7.18 -11.89
CA THR A 188 5.29 -6.15 -12.94
C THR A 188 5.37 -4.73 -12.41
N VAL A 189 4.90 -4.44 -11.18
CA VAL A 189 4.99 -3.09 -10.59
C VAL A 189 6.44 -2.66 -10.39
N ASP A 190 6.73 -1.37 -10.57
CA ASP A 190 8.09 -0.84 -10.44
C ASP A 190 8.62 -1.03 -9.02
N VAL A 191 7.78 -0.71 -8.02
CA VAL A 191 8.12 -0.82 -6.61
C VAL A 191 7.07 -1.66 -5.89
N LEU A 192 7.52 -2.68 -5.17
CA LEU A 192 6.70 -3.45 -4.24
C LEU A 192 7.22 -3.22 -2.81
N ILE A 193 6.36 -2.73 -1.93
CA ILE A 193 6.66 -2.63 -0.51
C ILE A 193 5.99 -3.81 0.19
N ILE A 194 6.79 -4.62 0.87
CA ILE A 194 6.32 -5.75 1.68
C ILE A 194 6.51 -5.39 3.15
N ASP A 195 5.40 -5.06 3.81
CA ASP A 195 5.37 -4.68 5.21
C ASP A 195 5.27 -5.90 6.13
N ASP A 196 5.88 -5.82 7.30
CA ASP A 196 5.95 -6.88 8.31
C ASP A 196 6.50 -8.22 7.77
N PHE A 197 7.53 -8.18 6.93
CA PHE A 197 8.18 -9.36 6.37
C PHE A 197 8.88 -10.17 7.45
N GLY A 198 8.67 -11.49 7.47
CA GLY A 198 9.27 -12.40 8.45
C GLY A 198 8.43 -12.65 9.70
N VAL A 199 7.19 -12.13 9.77
CA VAL A 199 6.26 -12.40 10.88
C VAL A 199 5.66 -13.80 10.77
N GLU A 200 5.56 -14.33 9.57
CA GLU A 200 5.04 -15.65 9.29
C GLU A 200 6.02 -16.76 9.71
N SER A 201 5.46 -17.88 10.20
CA SER A 201 6.24 -19.11 10.38
C SER A 201 6.43 -19.78 9.02
N PRO A 202 7.67 -19.92 8.53
CA PRO A 202 7.94 -20.38 7.17
C PRO A 202 7.60 -21.87 7.02
N ALA A 203 6.39 -22.17 6.54
CA ALA A 203 6.07 -23.48 5.97
C ALA A 203 6.71 -23.58 4.57
N ALA A 204 6.92 -24.79 4.07
CA ALA A 204 7.57 -25.02 2.77
C ALA A 204 6.93 -24.21 1.63
N TRP A 205 5.59 -24.22 1.54
CA TRP A 205 4.86 -23.48 0.51
C TRP A 205 5.04 -21.95 0.62
N ILE A 206 5.24 -21.41 1.85
CA ILE A 206 5.51 -19.96 2.09
C ILE A 206 6.87 -19.61 1.53
N ASN A 207 7.90 -20.43 1.83
CA ASN A 207 9.23 -20.25 1.25
C ASN A 207 9.17 -20.28 -0.29
N ASP A 208 8.46 -21.25 -0.87
CA ASP A 208 8.35 -21.37 -2.32
C ASP A 208 7.70 -20.11 -2.95
N LYS A 209 6.60 -19.62 -2.37
CA LYS A 209 5.90 -18.45 -2.90
C LYS A 209 6.68 -17.15 -2.72
N MET A 210 7.29 -16.94 -1.55
CA MET A 210 8.15 -15.78 -1.32
C MET A 210 9.40 -15.84 -2.19
N TYR A 211 10.01 -17.01 -2.37
CA TYR A 211 11.10 -17.20 -3.32
C TYR A 211 10.68 -16.82 -4.74
N GLN A 212 9.52 -17.28 -5.20
CA GLN A 212 9.01 -17.00 -6.55
C GLN A 212 8.85 -15.48 -6.77
N ILE A 213 8.24 -14.76 -5.83
CA ILE A 213 8.06 -13.30 -5.91
C ILE A 213 9.41 -12.58 -5.89
N ILE A 214 10.24 -12.88 -4.90
CA ILE A 214 11.51 -12.17 -4.68
C ILE A 214 12.50 -12.47 -5.81
N ASN A 215 12.58 -13.72 -6.27
CA ASN A 215 13.47 -14.12 -7.36
C ASN A 215 13.08 -13.48 -8.69
N GLU A 216 11.80 -13.46 -9.03
CA GLU A 216 11.32 -12.83 -10.27
C GLU A 216 11.62 -11.33 -10.29
N ARG A 217 11.37 -10.65 -9.17
CA ARG A 217 11.68 -9.22 -9.03
C ARG A 217 13.19 -8.96 -9.05
N TYR A 218 13.98 -9.85 -8.42
CA TYR A 218 15.45 -9.79 -8.44
C TYR A 218 16.00 -9.89 -9.86
N ILE A 219 15.55 -10.88 -10.65
CA ILE A 219 16.00 -11.10 -12.03
C ILE A 219 15.65 -9.90 -12.92
N ASN A 220 14.42 -9.37 -12.77
CA ASN A 220 13.91 -8.26 -13.56
C ASN A 220 14.30 -6.88 -13.01
N LYS A 221 15.22 -6.81 -12.04
CA LYS A 221 15.67 -5.56 -11.40
C LYS A 221 14.52 -4.68 -10.92
N LYS A 222 13.44 -5.29 -10.40
CA LYS A 222 12.32 -4.56 -9.82
C LYS A 222 12.61 -4.23 -8.36
N VAL A 223 12.38 -2.97 -7.97
CA VAL A 223 12.64 -2.51 -6.61
C VAL A 223 11.70 -3.15 -5.61
N THR A 224 12.25 -3.76 -4.56
CA THR A 224 11.47 -4.27 -3.43
C THR A 224 11.95 -3.63 -2.13
N ILE A 225 11.01 -3.07 -1.36
CA ILE A 225 11.28 -2.46 -0.05
C ILE A 225 10.61 -3.32 1.00
N PHE A 226 11.33 -3.63 2.06
CA PHE A 226 10.85 -4.47 3.15
C PHE A 226 10.81 -3.68 4.45
N THR A 227 9.80 -3.92 5.28
CA THR A 227 9.89 -3.67 6.71
C THR A 227 9.89 -4.99 7.46
N SER A 228 10.64 -5.09 8.56
CA SER A 228 10.72 -6.32 9.33
C SER A 228 10.92 -6.04 10.83
N ASN A 229 10.41 -6.95 11.66
CA ASN A 229 10.73 -6.99 13.08
C ASN A 229 11.98 -7.84 13.36
N GLU A 230 12.60 -8.38 12.33
CA GLU A 230 13.82 -9.19 12.40
C GLU A 230 14.93 -8.57 11.55
N SER A 231 16.18 -8.76 11.96
CA SER A 231 17.31 -8.47 11.07
C SER A 231 17.35 -9.49 9.94
N LEU A 232 18.01 -9.17 8.84
CA LEU A 232 18.11 -10.08 7.70
C LEU A 232 18.74 -11.42 8.08
N ASP A 233 19.71 -11.42 9.01
CA ASP A 233 20.40 -12.62 9.47
C ASP A 233 19.56 -13.46 10.44
N SER A 234 18.50 -12.91 11.06
CA SER A 234 17.58 -13.62 11.95
C SER A 234 16.30 -14.12 11.28
N LEU A 235 16.07 -13.76 10.03
CA LEU A 235 14.95 -14.26 9.26
C LEU A 235 15.00 -15.77 9.09
N ARG A 236 13.85 -16.44 9.26
CA ARG A 236 13.73 -17.90 9.15
C ARG A 236 13.39 -18.38 7.74
N TYR A 237 13.72 -17.60 6.73
CA TYR A 237 13.56 -17.97 5.34
C TYR A 237 14.78 -18.74 4.80
N ASP A 238 14.56 -19.45 3.68
CA ASP A 238 15.64 -20.09 2.93
C ASP A 238 16.73 -19.07 2.54
N ASP A 239 18.00 -19.49 2.61
CA ASP A 239 19.16 -18.66 2.30
C ASP A 239 19.10 -18.08 0.88
N ARG A 240 18.44 -18.79 -0.06
CA ARG A 240 18.21 -18.26 -1.42
C ARG A 240 17.37 -16.99 -1.44
N ILE A 241 16.46 -16.82 -0.48
CA ILE A 241 15.63 -15.63 -0.32
C ILE A 241 16.45 -14.51 0.32
N THR A 242 17.04 -14.79 1.48
CA THR A 242 17.77 -13.80 2.27
C THR A 242 18.99 -13.26 1.55
N ASN A 243 19.71 -14.09 0.79
CA ASN A 243 20.84 -13.65 -0.02
C ASN A 243 20.43 -12.68 -1.14
N ARG A 244 19.29 -12.91 -1.83
CA ARG A 244 18.77 -11.98 -2.85
C ARG A 244 18.33 -10.66 -2.26
N ILE A 245 17.68 -10.70 -1.09
CA ILE A 245 17.31 -9.48 -0.37
C ILE A 245 18.57 -8.71 0.03
N LYS A 246 19.57 -9.40 0.57
CA LYS A 246 20.86 -8.81 0.98
C LYS A 246 21.59 -8.12 -0.17
N GLU A 247 21.60 -8.75 -1.34
CA GLU A 247 22.26 -8.21 -2.53
C GLU A 247 21.51 -6.99 -3.11
N ARG A 248 20.18 -6.95 -2.98
CA ARG A 248 19.34 -5.94 -3.62
C ARG A 248 18.70 -4.94 -2.68
N THR A 249 19.19 -4.84 -1.43
CA THR A 249 18.68 -3.84 -0.48
C THR A 249 19.76 -3.19 0.35
N TYR A 250 19.57 -1.91 0.65
CA TYR A 250 20.28 -1.24 1.73
C TYR A 250 19.58 -1.55 3.05
N GLN A 251 20.35 -2.10 3.99
CA GLN A 251 19.82 -2.42 5.32
C GLN A 251 19.81 -1.16 6.19
N ILE A 252 18.64 -0.80 6.69
CA ILE A 252 18.43 0.39 7.52
C ILE A 252 17.91 -0.06 8.88
N ALA A 253 18.75 0.08 9.91
CA ALA A 253 18.31 -0.10 11.29
C ALA A 253 17.35 1.03 11.69
N PHE A 254 16.24 0.67 12.34
CA PHE A 254 15.28 1.61 12.88
C PHE A 254 15.34 1.58 14.41
N PRO A 255 14.84 2.63 15.12
CA PRO A 255 14.97 2.70 16.58
C PRO A 255 14.40 1.48 17.32
N GLU A 256 15.10 1.05 18.36
CA GLU A 256 14.61 0.01 19.28
C GLU A 256 13.76 0.64 20.41
N GLU A 257 12.80 1.47 20.00
CA GLU A 257 11.89 2.21 20.87
C GLU A 257 10.48 2.23 20.27
N SER A 258 9.45 1.94 21.10
CA SER A 258 8.05 1.92 20.67
C SER A 258 7.44 3.32 20.77
N VAL A 259 7.17 3.92 19.62
CA VAL A 259 6.41 5.19 19.55
C VAL A 259 4.92 4.98 19.88
N ARG A 260 4.39 3.75 19.66
CA ARG A 260 2.98 3.44 19.98
C ARG A 260 2.72 3.54 21.47
N ASP A 261 3.67 3.10 22.31
CA ASP A 261 3.53 3.14 23.76
C ASP A 261 3.51 4.59 24.26
N HIS A 262 4.37 5.44 23.72
CA HIS A 262 4.39 6.87 24.03
C HIS A 262 3.10 7.60 23.62
N ILE A 263 2.53 7.22 22.46
CA ILE A 263 1.24 7.77 22.01
C ILE A 263 0.10 7.29 22.92
N ALA A 264 0.12 6.00 23.30
CA ALA A 264 -0.89 5.44 24.20
C ALA A 264 -0.85 6.10 25.58
N GLU A 265 0.33 6.26 26.17
CA GLU A 265 0.56 6.98 27.42
C GLU A 265 -0.03 8.40 27.38
N ARG A 266 0.35 9.17 26.33
CA ARG A 266 -0.13 10.55 26.18
C ARG A 266 -1.64 10.60 26.01
N ASN A 267 -2.24 9.75 25.21
CA ASN A 267 -3.70 9.72 25.02
C ASN A 267 -4.43 9.38 26.33
N GLN A 268 -3.84 8.50 27.14
CA GLN A 268 -4.35 8.17 28.46
C GLN A 268 -4.28 9.37 29.42
N GLU A 269 -3.14 10.07 29.45
CA GLU A 269 -2.95 11.27 30.26
C GLU A 269 -3.93 12.36 29.87
N GLU A 270 -4.07 12.66 28.57
CA GLU A 270 -5.01 13.65 28.03
C GLU A 270 -6.47 13.33 28.40
N MET A 271 -6.83 12.04 28.41
CA MET A 271 -8.19 11.61 28.80
C MET A 271 -8.43 11.81 30.30
N ILE A 272 -7.44 11.44 31.13
CA ILE A 272 -7.50 11.63 32.59
C ILE A 272 -7.65 13.13 32.90
N GLU A 273 -6.83 13.98 32.28
CA GLU A 273 -6.93 15.44 32.50
C GLU A 273 -8.30 16.00 32.12
N LYS A 274 -8.89 15.56 31.00
CA LYS A 274 -10.25 15.97 30.60
C LYS A 274 -11.29 15.61 31.63
N VAL A 275 -11.23 14.39 32.18
CA VAL A 275 -12.16 13.92 33.23
C VAL A 275 -12.00 14.75 34.48
N MET A 276 -10.77 14.98 34.93
CA MET A 276 -10.49 15.76 36.15
C MET A 276 -10.94 17.23 36.02
N ARG A 277 -10.70 17.87 34.86
CA ARG A 277 -11.19 19.25 34.59
C ARG A 277 -12.71 19.31 34.51
N GLY A 278 -13.36 18.28 33.96
CA GLY A 278 -14.83 18.19 33.89
C GLY A 278 -15.51 18.07 35.27
N GLN A 279 -14.88 17.38 36.21
CA GLN A 279 -15.38 17.27 37.60
C GLN A 279 -15.24 18.57 38.39
N GLY A 280 -14.14 19.35 38.17
CA GLY A 280 -13.91 20.63 38.82
C GLY A 280 -14.91 21.75 38.44
N ASN A 281 -15.53 21.67 37.27
CA ASN A 281 -16.56 22.63 36.85
C ASN A 281 -17.98 22.27 37.34
N GLY A 282 -18.21 21.04 37.80
CA GLY A 282 -19.48 20.61 38.39
C GLY A 282 -19.68 21.04 39.86
N GLU A 283 -18.57 21.16 40.60
CA GLU A 283 -18.63 21.55 42.02
C GLU A 283 -18.78 23.06 42.24
N LYS A 284 -18.25 23.92 41.32
CA LYS A 284 -18.40 25.36 41.42
C LYS A 284 -19.81 25.89 41.14
N LYS A 285 -20.68 25.12 40.47
CA LYS A 285 -22.08 25.49 40.19
C LYS A 285 -23.05 25.08 41.29
N LYS A 286 -22.63 24.28 42.29
CA LYS A 286 -23.50 23.91 43.42
C LYS A 286 -23.42 24.84 44.63
N ASN A 287 -22.44 25.74 44.70
CA ASN A 287 -22.25 26.63 45.85
C ASN A 287 -22.73 28.11 45.63
N GLU A 288 -23.41 28.36 44.49
CA GLU A 288 -23.99 29.73 44.26
C GLU A 288 -25.52 29.81 44.45
N HIS A 289 -26.12 28.76 45.01
CA HIS A 289 -27.54 28.78 45.36
C HIS A 289 -27.74 28.22 46.79
N VAL A 290 -27.29 28.99 47.80
CA VAL A 290 -27.85 28.93 49.19
C VAL A 290 -27.89 30.36 49.68
#